data_00956593aee75251f26fd69ad6c46aec
#
_entry.id   00956593aee75251f26fd69ad6c46aec
#
_cell.length_a   1.000
_cell.length_b   1.000
_cell.length_c   1.000
_cell.angle_alpha   90.00
_cell.angle_beta   90.00
_cell.angle_gamma   90.00
#
_symmetry.space_group_name_H-M   'P 1'
#
loop_
_entity.id
_entity.type
_entity.pdbx_description
1 polymer ?
#
loop_
_entity_poly.entity_id
_entity_poly.type
_entity_poly.pdbx_seq_one_letter_code
_entity_poly.pdbx_strand_id
1 'polypeptide(L)'
;MAALPIYLDNHATTRTDPRVVAAMLPYFTDIYGNPSSTNHVFGQAALAAVTSAREQVARLLHAPPNTILFTSGATESNNLALKGVAAAQRQRGRHLITVATEHKAVLDPCARLQRDGGEITILPVDGQGLVDPD
;
A
#
# COMPACT_ATOMS: atom_id res chain seq x y z
N MET A 1 9.07 15.54 35.12
CA MET A 1 8.81 15.57 33.66
C MET A 1 7.31 15.56 33.48
N ALA A 2 6.73 16.50 32.72
CA ALA A 2 5.32 16.44 32.40
C ALA A 2 5.07 15.15 31.55
N ALA A 3 4.04 14.39 31.95
CA ALA A 3 3.63 13.22 31.16
C ALA A 3 3.18 13.69 29.74
N LEU A 4 3.70 13.06 28.71
CA LEU A 4 3.23 13.33 27.36
C LEU A 4 1.75 12.96 27.25
N PRO A 5 0.95 13.72 26.48
CA PRO A 5 -0.45 13.35 26.22
C PRO A 5 -0.55 11.98 25.57
N ILE A 6 -1.66 11.29 25.79
CA ILE A 6 -1.94 10.01 25.15
C ILE A 6 -2.25 10.28 23.67
N TYR A 7 -1.49 9.62 22.77
CA TYR A 7 -1.71 9.69 21.33
C TYR A 7 -2.71 8.61 20.92
N LEU A 8 -3.84 9.02 20.34
CA LEU A 8 -4.93 8.12 19.95
C LEU A 8 -5.18 8.06 18.43
N ASP A 9 -4.47 8.86 17.63
CA ASP A 9 -4.63 8.91 16.17
C ASP A 9 -3.67 7.94 15.45
N ASN A 10 -3.58 6.70 15.95
CA ASN A 10 -2.72 5.68 15.36
C ASN A 10 -3.15 5.21 13.96
N HIS A 11 -4.34 5.60 13.50
CA HIS A 11 -4.81 5.33 12.15
C HIS A 11 -4.12 6.23 11.12
N ALA A 12 -3.80 7.47 11.49
CA ALA A 12 -3.05 8.39 10.63
C ALA A 12 -1.54 8.05 10.63
N THR A 13 -0.96 7.90 11.82
CA THR A 13 0.45 7.55 12.01
C THR A 13 0.62 6.72 13.27
N THR A 14 1.70 5.97 13.37
CA THR A 14 2.04 5.25 14.61
C THR A 14 3.56 5.28 14.86
N ARG A 15 3.95 5.14 16.11
CA ARG A 15 5.35 5.06 16.48
C ARG A 15 5.97 3.80 15.88
N THR A 16 7.08 3.98 15.16
CA THR A 16 7.83 2.84 14.63
C THR A 16 8.44 2.03 15.77
N ASP A 17 8.35 0.70 15.70
CA ASP A 17 9.00 -0.20 16.66
C ASP A 17 10.52 0.03 16.64
N PRO A 18 11.17 0.19 17.80
CA PRO A 18 12.62 0.42 17.86
C PRO A 18 13.47 -0.62 17.15
N ARG A 19 13.01 -1.87 17.10
CA ARG A 19 13.69 -2.97 16.36
C ARG A 19 13.64 -2.72 14.85
N VAL A 20 12.54 -2.17 14.36
CA VAL A 20 12.39 -1.80 12.94
C VAL A 20 13.31 -0.63 12.62
N VAL A 21 13.35 0.40 13.48
CA VAL A 21 14.27 1.53 13.31
C VAL A 21 15.72 1.04 13.25
N ALA A 22 16.13 0.19 14.18
CA ALA A 22 17.47 -0.37 14.21
C ALA A 22 17.81 -1.17 12.93
N ALA A 23 16.85 -1.96 12.42
CA ALA A 23 17.02 -2.71 11.18
C ALA A 23 17.11 -1.81 9.92
N MET A 24 16.50 -0.62 9.95
CA MET A 24 16.53 0.33 8.84
C MET A 24 17.80 1.16 8.78
N LEU A 25 18.40 1.49 9.93
CA LEU A 25 19.54 2.43 10.01
C LEU A 25 20.70 2.13 9.06
N PRO A 26 21.17 0.86 8.89
CA PRO A 26 22.28 0.56 7.98
C PRO A 26 22.00 0.92 6.51
N TYR A 27 20.74 0.98 6.11
CA TYR A 27 20.37 1.32 4.72
C TYR A 27 20.43 2.82 4.45
N PHE A 28 20.56 3.66 5.47
CA PHE A 28 20.75 5.10 5.31
C PHE A 28 22.24 5.49 5.29
N THR A 29 23.11 4.64 5.80
CA THR A 29 24.55 4.98 6.01
C THR A 29 25.50 4.05 5.29
N ASP A 30 25.30 2.74 5.38
CA ASP A 30 26.28 1.73 4.95
C ASP A 30 25.86 0.99 3.67
N ILE A 31 24.56 0.66 3.54
CA ILE A 31 23.97 -0.13 2.43
C ILE A 31 23.00 0.76 1.64
N TYR A 32 23.47 1.91 1.17
CA TYR A 32 22.66 2.93 0.49
C TYR A 32 22.59 2.77 -1.03
N GLY A 33 23.08 1.66 -1.58
CA GLY A 33 23.12 1.41 -3.02
C GLY A 33 21.72 1.32 -3.66
N ASN A 34 21.66 1.65 -4.95
CA ASN A 34 20.44 1.48 -5.72
C ASN A 34 20.28 0.00 -6.12
N PRO A 35 19.21 -0.70 -5.73
CA PRO A 35 18.98 -2.11 -6.06
C PRO A 35 18.85 -2.38 -7.57
N SER A 36 18.59 -1.36 -8.38
CA SER A 36 18.56 -1.50 -9.85
C SER A 36 19.96 -1.47 -10.49
N SER A 37 21.00 -1.07 -9.76
CA SER A 37 22.37 -0.99 -10.24
C SER A 37 23.12 -2.31 -9.98
N THR A 38 22.81 -3.34 -10.76
CA THR A 38 23.31 -4.71 -10.53
C THR A 38 24.77 -4.94 -10.97
N ASN A 39 25.40 -3.95 -11.59
CA ASN A 39 26.76 -4.04 -12.15
C ASN A 39 27.89 -3.73 -11.14
N HIS A 40 27.56 -3.45 -9.87
CA HIS A 40 28.54 -3.19 -8.82
C HIS A 40 28.04 -3.65 -7.43
N VAL A 41 28.97 -3.85 -6.50
CA VAL A 41 28.71 -4.44 -5.18
C VAL A 41 27.67 -3.68 -4.33
N PHE A 42 27.64 -2.36 -4.42
CA PHE A 42 26.68 -1.55 -3.66
C PHE A 42 25.24 -1.83 -4.08
N GLY A 43 24.98 -1.88 -5.39
CA GLY A 43 23.65 -2.20 -5.90
C GLY A 43 23.26 -3.66 -5.66
N GLN A 44 24.21 -4.59 -5.76
CA GLN A 44 23.98 -6.01 -5.46
C GLN A 44 23.60 -6.22 -3.99
N ALA A 45 24.27 -5.54 -3.06
CA ALA A 45 23.95 -5.59 -1.63
C ALA A 45 22.52 -5.06 -1.36
N ALA A 46 22.16 -3.93 -1.97
CA ALA A 46 20.82 -3.36 -1.87
C ALA A 46 19.74 -4.29 -2.49
N LEU A 47 20.03 -4.90 -3.65
CA LEU A 47 19.12 -5.85 -4.29
C LEU A 47 18.89 -7.10 -3.41
N ALA A 48 19.94 -7.64 -2.79
CA ALA A 48 19.83 -8.76 -1.88
C ALA A 48 18.93 -8.43 -0.68
N ALA A 49 19.06 -7.23 -0.11
CA ALA A 49 18.22 -6.76 0.99
C ALA A 49 16.74 -6.64 0.58
N VAL A 50 16.46 -6.03 -0.57
CA VAL A 50 15.08 -5.90 -1.10
C VAL A 50 14.48 -7.27 -1.40
N THR A 51 15.25 -8.20 -1.96
CA THR A 51 14.81 -9.57 -2.25
C THR A 51 14.44 -10.30 -0.96
N SER A 52 15.30 -10.25 0.06
CA SER A 52 15.04 -10.84 1.38
C SER A 52 13.78 -10.27 2.04
N ALA A 53 13.62 -8.93 2.02
CA ALA A 53 12.44 -8.28 2.56
C ALA A 53 11.16 -8.73 1.82
N ARG A 54 11.20 -8.82 0.50
CA ARG A 54 10.08 -9.31 -0.33
C ARG A 54 9.68 -10.73 0.02
N GLU A 55 10.66 -11.61 0.21
CA GLU A 55 10.43 -13.00 0.62
C GLU A 55 9.81 -13.09 2.03
N GLN A 56 10.24 -12.22 2.95
CA GLN A 56 9.68 -12.18 4.31
C GLN A 56 8.20 -11.78 4.29
N VAL A 57 7.85 -10.73 3.53
CA VAL A 57 6.46 -10.30 3.36
C VAL A 57 5.63 -11.39 2.67
N ALA A 58 6.17 -11.99 1.61
CA ALA A 58 5.52 -13.06 0.87
C ALA A 58 5.19 -14.27 1.76
N ARG A 59 6.14 -14.69 2.61
CA ARG A 59 5.90 -15.78 3.59
C ARG A 59 4.78 -15.43 4.57
N LEU A 60 4.76 -14.20 5.09
CA LEU A 60 3.73 -13.75 6.02
C LEU A 60 2.33 -13.78 5.39
N LEU A 61 2.25 -13.42 4.11
CA LEU A 61 0.98 -13.35 3.36
C LEU A 61 0.63 -14.68 2.65
N HIS A 62 1.44 -15.72 2.78
CA HIS A 62 1.30 -16.99 2.05
C HIS A 62 1.19 -16.78 0.52
N ALA A 63 1.94 -15.81 0.00
CA ALA A 63 1.94 -15.43 -1.41
C ALA A 63 3.30 -15.70 -2.08
N PRO A 64 3.36 -15.87 -3.42
CA PRO A 64 4.62 -15.94 -4.13
C PRO A 64 5.38 -14.60 -4.05
N PRO A 65 6.73 -14.61 -3.87
CA PRO A 65 7.50 -13.36 -3.76
C PRO A 65 7.35 -12.40 -4.93
N ASN A 66 7.17 -12.90 -6.14
CA ASN A 66 6.99 -12.09 -7.35
C ASN A 66 5.64 -11.37 -7.41
N THR A 67 4.71 -11.66 -6.50
CA THR A 67 3.42 -10.94 -6.39
C THR A 67 3.45 -9.80 -5.39
N ILE A 68 4.56 -9.65 -4.64
CA ILE A 68 4.71 -8.54 -3.69
C ILE A 68 5.28 -7.33 -4.41
N LEU A 69 4.59 -6.22 -4.34
CA LEU A 69 5.01 -4.93 -4.88
C LEU A 69 5.20 -3.91 -3.75
N PHE A 70 6.42 -3.37 -3.63
CA PHE A 70 6.68 -2.26 -2.72
C PHE A 70 6.29 -0.94 -3.38
N THR A 71 5.59 -0.10 -2.63
CA THR A 71 5.12 1.22 -3.05
C THR A 71 5.57 2.28 -2.03
N SER A 72 5.42 3.54 -2.38
CA SER A 72 5.73 4.66 -1.48
C SER A 72 4.71 4.83 -0.34
N GLY A 73 3.56 4.15 -0.39
CA GLY A 73 2.53 4.21 0.64
C GLY A 73 1.15 3.78 0.15
N ALA A 74 0.16 3.87 1.04
CA ALA A 74 -1.20 3.38 0.79
C ALA A 74 -1.86 4.05 -0.43
N THR A 75 -1.64 5.35 -0.65
CA THR A 75 -2.22 6.06 -1.80
C THR A 75 -1.75 5.47 -3.13
N GLU A 76 -0.45 5.21 -3.27
CA GLU A 76 0.08 4.56 -4.47
C GLU A 76 -0.44 3.14 -4.60
N SER A 77 -0.46 2.36 -3.52
CA SER A 77 -0.97 0.99 -3.51
C SER A 77 -2.43 0.93 -3.98
N ASN A 78 -3.29 1.78 -3.45
CA ASN A 78 -4.70 1.85 -3.83
C ASN A 78 -4.88 2.25 -5.30
N ASN A 79 -4.13 3.25 -5.77
CA ASN A 79 -4.18 3.65 -7.18
C ASN A 79 -3.71 2.53 -8.10
N LEU A 80 -2.61 1.86 -7.75
CA LEU A 80 -2.07 0.74 -8.53
C LEU A 80 -3.07 -0.41 -8.60
N ALA A 81 -3.68 -0.80 -7.47
CA ALA A 81 -4.66 -1.88 -7.41
C ALA A 81 -5.90 -1.53 -8.23
N LEU A 82 -6.55 -0.41 -7.94
CA LEU A 82 -7.83 -0.03 -8.57
C LEU A 82 -7.68 0.19 -10.08
N LYS A 83 -6.71 1.02 -10.48
CA LYS A 83 -6.49 1.33 -11.90
C LYS A 83 -5.91 0.13 -12.66
N GLY A 84 -5.02 -0.63 -12.03
CA GLY A 84 -4.41 -1.83 -12.62
C GLY A 84 -5.44 -2.92 -12.87
N VAL A 85 -6.30 -3.24 -11.89
CA VAL A 85 -7.37 -4.22 -12.06
C VAL A 85 -8.40 -3.75 -13.08
N ALA A 86 -8.84 -2.48 -13.00
CA ALA A 86 -9.79 -1.92 -13.97
C ALA A 86 -9.27 -2.00 -15.41
N ALA A 87 -7.99 -1.72 -15.63
CA ALA A 87 -7.36 -1.85 -16.96
C ALA A 87 -7.25 -3.29 -17.41
N ALA A 88 -6.76 -4.19 -16.54
CA ALA A 88 -6.54 -5.60 -16.87
C ALA A 88 -7.84 -6.37 -17.11
N GLN A 89 -8.92 -6.02 -16.41
CA GLN A 89 -10.22 -6.70 -16.49
C GLN A 89 -11.24 -5.97 -17.37
N ARG A 90 -10.84 -4.95 -18.11
CA ARG A 90 -11.73 -4.07 -18.89
C ARG A 90 -12.71 -4.82 -19.82
N GLN A 91 -12.31 -5.98 -20.34
CA GLN A 91 -13.16 -6.80 -21.21
C GLN A 91 -14.13 -7.70 -20.42
N ARG A 92 -13.88 -7.95 -19.13
CA ARG A 92 -14.74 -8.79 -18.29
C ARG A 92 -15.80 -7.99 -17.55
N GLY A 93 -15.52 -6.73 -17.26
CA GLY A 93 -16.42 -5.82 -16.57
C GLY A 93 -15.78 -4.47 -16.34
N ARG A 94 -16.62 -3.47 -16.10
CA ARG A 94 -16.20 -2.08 -15.83
C ARG A 94 -16.85 -1.51 -14.58
N HIS A 95 -17.55 -2.34 -13.83
CA HIS A 95 -18.27 -1.93 -12.63
C HIS A 95 -17.41 -2.18 -11.40
N LEU A 96 -17.19 -1.14 -10.60
CA LEU A 96 -16.57 -1.19 -9.29
C LEU A 96 -17.57 -0.76 -8.23
N ILE A 97 -17.53 -1.45 -7.11
CA ILE A 97 -18.36 -1.14 -5.94
C ILE A 97 -17.41 -0.71 -4.82
N THR A 98 -17.71 0.39 -4.17
CA THR A 98 -16.98 0.91 -3.01
C THR A 98 -17.95 1.46 -1.98
N VAL A 99 -17.47 1.92 -0.83
CA VAL A 99 -18.31 2.46 0.25
C VAL A 99 -18.02 3.95 0.47
N ALA A 100 -19.02 4.66 0.98
CA ALA A 100 -18.95 6.12 1.15
C ALA A 100 -17.90 6.57 2.19
N THR A 101 -17.52 5.69 3.12
CA THR A 101 -16.55 5.96 4.19
C THR A 101 -15.09 5.72 3.79
N GLU A 102 -14.85 5.32 2.54
CA GLU A 102 -13.49 5.08 2.06
C GLU A 102 -12.63 6.37 2.06
N HIS A 103 -11.33 6.17 2.21
CA HIS A 103 -10.37 7.25 2.11
C HIS A 103 -10.33 7.81 0.68
N LYS A 104 -9.97 9.09 0.52
CA LYS A 104 -9.82 9.73 -0.81
C LYS A 104 -8.91 8.99 -1.76
N ALA A 105 -7.91 8.27 -1.26
CA ALA A 105 -7.02 7.42 -2.06
C ALA A 105 -7.76 6.27 -2.78
N VAL A 106 -9.00 5.97 -2.40
CA VAL A 106 -9.91 5.02 -3.06
C VAL A 106 -10.97 5.77 -3.88
N LEU A 107 -11.65 6.76 -3.27
CA LEU A 107 -12.75 7.48 -3.93
C LEU A 107 -12.30 8.29 -5.16
N ASP A 108 -11.14 8.96 -5.09
CA ASP A 108 -10.65 9.76 -6.20
C ASP A 108 -10.25 8.91 -7.43
N PRO A 109 -9.53 7.76 -7.29
CA PRO A 109 -9.36 6.80 -8.37
C PRO A 109 -10.68 6.26 -8.95
N CYS A 110 -11.67 5.95 -8.10
CA CYS A 110 -13.00 5.53 -8.57
C CYS A 110 -13.67 6.60 -9.41
N ALA A 111 -13.68 7.86 -8.94
CA ALA A 111 -14.22 9.00 -9.68
C ALA A 111 -13.47 9.23 -11.01
N ARG A 112 -12.17 8.96 -11.07
CA ARG A 112 -11.39 9.01 -12.30
C ARG A 112 -11.82 7.89 -13.26
N LEU A 113 -11.92 6.66 -12.79
CA LEU A 113 -12.36 5.51 -13.60
C LEU A 113 -13.77 5.69 -14.13
N GLN A 114 -14.67 6.34 -13.37
CA GLN A 114 -16.01 6.70 -13.82
C GLN A 114 -15.96 7.66 -15.02
N ARG A 115 -15.14 8.71 -14.94
CA ARG A 115 -14.95 9.65 -16.07
C ARG A 115 -14.35 8.97 -17.30
N ASP A 116 -13.58 7.90 -17.12
CA ASP A 116 -12.98 7.12 -18.20
C ASP A 116 -13.95 6.03 -18.74
N GLY A 117 -15.23 6.08 -18.35
CA GLY A 117 -16.30 5.21 -18.86
C GLY A 117 -16.51 3.93 -18.05
N GLY A 118 -15.99 3.86 -16.82
CA GLY A 118 -16.34 2.82 -15.84
C GLY A 118 -17.68 3.12 -15.16
N GLU A 119 -18.28 2.09 -14.58
CA GLU A 119 -19.45 2.21 -13.72
C GLU A 119 -19.01 2.11 -12.25
N ILE A 120 -19.42 3.05 -11.42
CA ILE A 120 -19.06 3.08 -10.00
C ILE A 120 -20.32 3.12 -9.16
N THR A 121 -20.45 2.18 -8.25
CA THR A 121 -21.46 2.20 -7.18
C THR A 121 -20.79 2.54 -5.85
N ILE A 122 -21.23 3.59 -5.21
CA ILE A 122 -20.80 3.97 -3.86
C ILE A 122 -21.92 3.61 -2.90
N LEU A 123 -21.70 2.56 -2.11
CA LEU A 123 -22.66 2.10 -1.12
C LEU A 123 -22.72 3.09 0.05
N PRO A 124 -23.93 3.48 0.49
CA PRO A 124 -24.10 4.24 1.71
C PRO A 124 -23.75 3.41 2.94
N VAL A 125 -23.56 4.07 4.06
CA VAL A 125 -23.41 3.44 5.36
C VAL A 125 -24.43 4.02 6.33
N ASP A 126 -24.79 3.27 7.36
CA ASP A 126 -25.64 3.73 8.45
C ASP A 126 -24.92 4.68 9.42
N GLY A 127 -25.60 5.12 10.47
CA GLY A 127 -25.03 5.99 11.51
C GLY A 127 -23.91 5.35 12.35
N GLN A 128 -23.66 4.06 12.21
CA GLN A 128 -22.57 3.31 12.83
C GLN A 128 -21.44 3.01 11.85
N GLY A 129 -21.59 3.39 10.58
CA GLY A 129 -20.59 3.16 9.52
C GLY A 129 -20.69 1.76 8.89
N LEU A 130 -21.79 1.05 9.08
CA LEU A 130 -21.99 -0.29 8.52
C LEU A 130 -22.72 -0.20 7.18
N VAL A 131 -22.31 -1.07 6.25
CA VAL A 131 -23.01 -1.26 4.96
C VAL A 131 -24.16 -2.23 5.17
N ASP A 132 -25.34 -1.90 4.63
CA ASP A 132 -26.44 -2.84 4.52
C ASP A 132 -26.17 -3.75 3.29
N PRO A 133 -26.04 -5.07 3.46
CA PRO A 133 -25.77 -6.00 2.36
C PRO A 133 -27.00 -6.35 1.52
N ASP A 134 -28.23 -6.02 2.01
CA ASP A 134 -29.52 -6.28 1.36
C ASP A 134 -29.98 -5.03 0.59
#